data_3ea2425b8ed75548e2db776e2639a495
#
_entry.id   3ea2425b8ed75548e2db776e2639a495
#
_cell.length_a   1.000
_cell.length_b   1.000
_cell.length_c   1.000
_cell.angle_alpha   90.00
_cell.angle_beta   90.00
_cell.angle_gamma   90.00
#
_symmetry.space_group_name_H-M   'P 1'
#
loop_
_entity.id
_entity.type
_entity.pdbx_description
1 polymer ?
#
loop_
_entity_poly.entity_id
_entity_poly.type
_entity_poly.pdbx_seq_one_letter_code
_entity_poly.pdbx_strand_id
1 'polypeptide(L)'
;MTTPPIPPKPAAPTLELPANLEPVYANLARIAHSPSDIVIDFAHLLPGEPRAKISARVIMTPLNVKLLMRALADNLARYEAAFGEINIPNNSSLADNLFKPFQGPPPEAPKE
;
A
#
# COMPACT_ATOMS: atom_id res chain seq x y z
N MET A 1 -13.69 -50.66 -8.25
CA MET A 1 -14.27 -49.40 -7.81
C MET A 1 -13.26 -48.27 -8.02
N THR A 2 -13.59 -47.38 -8.86
CA THR A 2 -12.74 -46.25 -9.09
C THR A 2 -13.04 -45.16 -8.10
N THR A 3 -12.01 -44.61 -7.48
CA THR A 3 -12.16 -43.43 -6.62
C THR A 3 -12.59 -42.27 -7.49
N PRO A 4 -13.57 -41.46 -7.04
CA PRO A 4 -13.91 -40.28 -7.79
C PRO A 4 -12.69 -39.36 -7.91
N PRO A 5 -12.50 -38.72 -9.06
CA PRO A 5 -11.36 -37.83 -9.20
C PRO A 5 -11.45 -36.68 -8.21
N ILE A 6 -10.32 -36.37 -7.63
CA ILE A 6 -10.23 -35.20 -6.74
C ILE A 6 -10.44 -33.97 -7.62
N PRO A 7 -11.38 -33.08 -7.28
CA PRO A 7 -11.55 -31.90 -8.08
C PRO A 7 -10.24 -31.13 -8.16
N PRO A 8 -9.88 -30.61 -9.33
CA PRO A 8 -8.64 -29.86 -9.43
C PRO A 8 -8.67 -28.65 -8.51
N LYS A 9 -7.53 -28.40 -7.90
CA LYS A 9 -7.38 -27.19 -7.10
C LYS A 9 -7.68 -25.99 -8.00
N PRO A 10 -8.48 -25.03 -7.56
CA PRO A 10 -8.73 -23.86 -8.39
C PRO A 10 -7.42 -23.23 -8.81
N ALA A 11 -7.27 -23.02 -10.10
CA ALA A 11 -6.10 -22.33 -10.61
C ALA A 11 -6.09 -20.90 -10.12
N ALA A 12 -4.89 -20.39 -9.82
CA ALA A 12 -4.76 -18.97 -9.50
C ALA A 12 -5.25 -18.15 -10.71
N PRO A 13 -5.98 -17.07 -10.48
CA PRO A 13 -6.42 -16.24 -11.58
C PRO A 13 -5.24 -15.65 -12.33
N THR A 14 -5.40 -15.55 -13.65
CA THR A 14 -4.41 -14.90 -14.49
C THR A 14 -4.62 -13.40 -14.43
N LEU A 15 -3.55 -12.67 -14.17
CA LEU A 15 -3.60 -11.21 -14.18
C LEU A 15 -3.25 -10.71 -15.57
N GLU A 16 -4.11 -9.88 -16.11
CA GLU A 16 -3.88 -9.27 -17.42
C GLU A 16 -3.45 -7.84 -17.25
N LEU A 17 -2.45 -7.44 -18.01
CA LEU A 17 -1.99 -6.06 -18.04
C LEU A 17 -2.62 -5.38 -19.26
N PRO A 18 -3.60 -4.49 -19.07
CA PRO A 18 -4.17 -3.79 -20.21
C PRO A 18 -3.12 -2.97 -20.96
N ALA A 19 -3.22 -2.95 -22.28
CA ALA A 19 -2.24 -2.22 -23.10
C ALA A 19 -2.25 -0.72 -22.83
N ASN A 20 -3.38 -0.19 -22.39
CA ASN A 20 -3.54 1.23 -22.13
C ASN A 20 -3.40 1.61 -20.65
N LEU A 21 -2.91 0.69 -19.86
CA LEU A 21 -2.75 0.99 -18.43
C LEU A 21 -1.63 2.00 -18.23
N GLU A 22 -1.97 3.10 -17.58
CA GLU A 22 -1.00 4.13 -17.24
C GLU A 22 -0.46 3.87 -15.84
N PRO A 23 0.83 3.65 -15.69
CA PRO A 23 1.40 3.52 -14.35
C PRO A 23 1.33 4.85 -13.61
N VAL A 24 1.15 4.75 -12.31
CA VAL A 24 1.09 5.92 -11.44
C VAL A 24 2.34 5.94 -10.58
N TYR A 25 3.07 7.06 -10.63
CA TYR A 25 4.18 7.27 -9.71
C TYR A 25 3.65 7.94 -8.45
N ALA A 26 3.92 7.34 -7.32
CA ALA A 26 3.48 7.89 -6.03
C ALA A 26 4.65 7.92 -5.07
N ASN A 27 4.78 9.02 -4.35
CA ASN A 27 5.79 9.14 -3.30
C ASN A 27 5.16 9.46 -1.95
N LEU A 28 3.83 9.41 -1.88
CA LEU A 28 3.15 9.53 -0.61
C LEU A 28 1.80 8.82 -0.69
N ALA A 29 1.32 8.36 0.44
CA ALA A 29 0.04 7.69 0.52
C ALA A 29 -0.70 8.13 1.77
N ARG A 30 -2.01 8.28 1.64
CA ARG A 30 -2.88 8.56 2.78
C ARG A 30 -3.81 7.37 2.95
N ILE A 31 -3.94 6.89 4.18
CA ILE A 31 -4.75 5.73 4.46
C ILE A 31 -5.87 6.11 5.41
N ALA A 32 -7.09 5.76 5.05
CA ALA A 32 -8.27 5.95 5.89
C ALA A 32 -9.03 4.63 5.96
N HIS A 33 -9.81 4.46 7.01
CA HIS A 33 -10.56 3.21 7.15
C HIS A 33 -11.93 3.46 7.74
N SER A 34 -12.82 2.54 7.43
CA SER A 34 -14.10 2.34 8.10
C SER A 34 -14.14 0.87 8.54
N PRO A 35 -15.19 0.44 9.24
CA PRO A 35 -15.27 -0.98 9.61
C PRO A 35 -15.25 -1.95 8.44
N SER A 36 -15.68 -1.53 7.25
CA SER A 36 -15.79 -2.43 6.11
C SER A 36 -14.74 -2.22 5.04
N ASP A 37 -14.10 -1.05 4.99
CA ASP A 37 -13.21 -0.70 3.89
C ASP A 37 -11.98 0.03 4.36
N ILE A 38 -10.91 -0.16 3.61
CA ILE A 38 -9.70 0.64 3.74
C ILE A 38 -9.47 1.36 2.43
N VAL A 39 -9.25 2.66 2.51
CA VAL A 39 -9.03 3.52 1.36
C VAL A 39 -7.58 3.96 1.37
N ILE A 40 -6.88 3.69 0.27
CA ILE A 40 -5.50 4.12 0.10
C ILE A 40 -5.46 5.12 -1.04
N ASP A 41 -5.08 6.34 -0.73
CA ASP A 41 -4.92 7.40 -1.72
C ASP A 41 -3.45 7.58 -2.01
N PHE A 42 -3.07 7.43 -3.25
CA PHE A 42 -1.69 7.62 -3.69
C PHE A 42 -1.55 8.98 -4.33
N ALA A 43 -0.48 9.66 -4.01
CA ALA A 43 -0.25 11.01 -4.50
C ALA A 43 1.21 11.19 -4.86
N HIS A 44 1.45 12.17 -5.71
CA HIS A 44 2.79 12.55 -6.11
C HIS A 44 3.01 13.99 -5.66
N LEU A 45 3.90 14.16 -4.69
CA LEU A 45 4.30 15.47 -4.22
C LEU A 45 5.53 15.91 -4.98
N LEU A 46 5.40 17.00 -5.70
CA LEU A 46 6.52 17.59 -6.45
C LEU A 46 7.28 18.55 -5.56
N PRO A 47 8.60 18.68 -5.77
CA PRO A 47 9.39 19.63 -5.01
C PRO A 47 8.87 21.05 -5.18
N GLY A 48 8.76 21.77 -4.08
CA GLY A 48 8.29 23.15 -4.09
C GLY A 48 6.79 23.32 -4.16
N GLU A 49 6.04 22.24 -4.34
CA GLU A 49 4.59 22.33 -4.39
C GLU A 49 4.00 22.20 -3.00
N PRO A 50 3.11 23.12 -2.60
CA PRO A 50 2.47 23.02 -1.27
C PRO A 50 1.40 21.94 -1.19
N ARG A 51 0.94 21.45 -2.33
CA ARG A 51 -0.14 20.46 -2.39
C ARG A 51 0.25 19.28 -3.23
N ALA A 52 -0.04 18.08 -2.72
CA ALA A 52 0.10 16.86 -3.50
C ALA A 52 -1.26 16.49 -4.06
N LYS A 53 -1.30 16.17 -5.34
CA LYS A 53 -2.53 15.77 -5.98
C LYS A 53 -2.68 14.26 -5.90
N ILE A 54 -3.86 13.80 -5.45
CA ILE A 54 -4.14 12.38 -5.42
C ILE A 54 -4.34 11.91 -6.86
N SER A 55 -3.55 10.93 -7.25
CA SER A 55 -3.57 10.40 -8.61
C SER A 55 -4.25 9.04 -8.70
N ALA A 56 -4.41 8.34 -7.59
CA ALA A 56 -5.09 7.05 -7.58
C ALA A 56 -5.69 6.81 -6.22
N ARG A 57 -6.87 6.21 -6.21
CA ARG A 57 -7.53 5.79 -4.98
C ARG A 57 -7.87 4.32 -5.09
N VAL A 58 -7.44 3.54 -4.12
CA VAL A 58 -7.70 2.10 -4.07
C VAL A 58 -8.52 1.82 -2.83
N ILE A 59 -9.61 1.10 -3.02
CA ILE A 59 -10.47 0.69 -1.91
C ILE A 59 -10.39 -0.82 -1.80
N MET A 60 -10.07 -1.30 -0.60
CA MET A 60 -9.90 -2.72 -0.35
C MET A 60 -10.57 -3.08 0.95
N THR A 61 -10.93 -4.34 1.10
CA THR A 61 -11.39 -4.85 2.39
C THR A 61 -10.21 -4.91 3.37
N PRO A 62 -10.48 -4.86 4.67
CA PRO A 62 -9.40 -4.99 5.65
C PRO A 62 -8.59 -6.28 5.50
N LEU A 63 -9.26 -7.39 5.20
CA LEU A 63 -8.56 -8.65 4.97
C LEU A 63 -7.58 -8.54 3.81
N ASN A 64 -8.04 -7.97 2.70
CA ASN A 64 -7.19 -7.88 1.52
C ASN A 64 -6.01 -6.94 1.72
N VAL A 65 -6.21 -5.88 2.50
CA VAL A 65 -5.08 -4.99 2.85
C VAL A 65 -4.07 -5.72 3.72
N LYS A 66 -4.54 -6.55 4.63
CA LYS A 66 -3.62 -7.33 5.46
C LYS A 66 -2.80 -8.30 4.62
N LEU A 67 -3.43 -8.93 3.63
CA LEU A 67 -2.74 -9.80 2.69
C LEU A 67 -1.75 -9.02 1.83
N LEU A 68 -2.14 -7.83 1.38
CA LEU A 68 -1.23 -6.95 0.64
C LEU A 68 -0.02 -6.58 1.47
N MET A 69 -0.23 -6.24 2.73
CA MET A 69 0.88 -5.89 3.62
C MET A 69 1.86 -7.04 3.76
N ARG A 70 1.36 -8.26 3.90
CA ARG A 70 2.23 -9.44 3.99
C ARG A 70 3.01 -9.65 2.70
N ALA A 71 2.34 -9.49 1.55
CA ALA A 71 3.01 -9.63 0.26
C ALA A 71 4.07 -8.56 0.06
N LEU A 72 3.79 -7.33 0.47
CA LEU A 72 4.77 -6.25 0.42
C LEU A 72 5.97 -6.54 1.31
N ALA A 73 5.71 -7.03 2.52
CA ALA A 73 6.81 -7.37 3.44
C ALA A 73 7.72 -8.44 2.85
N ASP A 74 7.12 -9.48 2.24
CA ASP A 74 7.90 -10.54 1.60
C ASP A 74 8.73 -10.02 0.44
N ASN A 75 8.13 -9.16 -0.38
CA ASN A 75 8.84 -8.59 -1.52
C ASN A 75 9.96 -7.66 -1.09
N LEU A 76 9.73 -6.86 -0.07
CA LEU A 76 10.78 -5.99 0.46
C LEU A 76 11.93 -6.80 1.04
N ALA A 77 11.64 -7.91 1.71
CA ALA A 77 12.69 -8.77 2.24
C ALA A 77 13.57 -9.33 1.11
N ARG A 78 12.94 -9.75 0.02
CA ARG A 78 13.70 -10.23 -1.15
C ARG A 78 14.49 -9.11 -1.80
N TYR A 79 13.92 -7.93 -1.89
CA TYR A 79 14.62 -6.78 -2.42
C TYR A 79 15.87 -6.48 -1.59
N GLU A 80 15.71 -6.45 -0.28
CA GLU A 80 16.82 -6.13 0.61
C GLU A 80 17.90 -7.20 0.59
N ALA A 81 17.51 -8.45 0.43
CA ALA A 81 18.50 -9.53 0.31
C ALA A 81 19.33 -9.40 -0.97
N ALA A 82 18.74 -8.90 -2.05
CA ALA A 82 19.43 -8.77 -3.33
C ALA A 82 20.19 -7.46 -3.47
N PHE A 83 19.66 -6.37 -2.94
CA PHE A 83 20.17 -5.02 -3.21
C PHE A 83 20.64 -4.28 -1.97
N GLY A 84 20.48 -4.87 -0.80
CA GLY A 84 20.87 -4.23 0.44
C GLY A 84 19.69 -3.62 1.19
N GLU A 85 19.92 -3.37 2.46
CA GLU A 85 18.88 -2.86 3.34
C GLU A 85 18.42 -1.48 2.92
N ILE A 86 17.11 -1.29 2.95
CA ILE A 86 16.52 0.04 2.72
C ILE A 86 16.63 0.82 4.02
N ASN A 87 17.40 1.90 3.98
CA ASN A 87 17.56 2.74 5.15
C ASN A 87 16.45 3.77 5.21
N ILE A 88 15.67 3.69 6.28
CA ILE A 88 14.66 4.70 6.54
C ILE A 88 15.36 5.90 7.16
N PRO A 89 15.17 7.12 6.61
CA PRO A 89 15.84 8.28 7.18
C PRO A 89 15.47 8.46 8.64
N ASN A 90 16.45 8.86 9.45
CA ASN A 90 16.21 9.14 10.86
C ASN A 90 15.32 10.36 11.07
N ASN A 91 15.09 11.14 10.03
CA ASN A 91 14.16 12.25 10.11
C ASN A 91 12.74 11.69 10.12
N SER A 92 12.28 11.30 11.29
CA SER A 92 10.97 10.71 11.45
C SER A 92 9.84 11.63 10.98
N SER A 93 10.04 12.94 11.04
CA SER A 93 9.00 13.87 10.63
C SER A 93 8.70 13.78 9.14
N LEU A 94 9.72 13.55 8.31
CA LEU A 94 9.48 13.39 6.87
C LEU A 94 8.74 12.10 6.57
N ALA A 95 9.20 10.99 7.15
CA ALA A 95 8.55 9.71 6.94
C ALA A 95 7.11 9.73 7.45
N ASP A 96 6.90 10.33 8.62
CA ASP A 96 5.56 10.44 9.19
C ASP A 96 4.65 11.28 8.33
N ASN A 97 5.16 12.34 7.74
CA ASN A 97 4.35 13.21 6.90
C ASN A 97 3.99 12.57 5.56
N LEU A 98 4.90 11.75 5.02
CA LEU A 98 4.68 11.15 3.71
C LEU A 98 3.80 9.91 3.76
N PHE A 99 3.89 9.13 4.83
CA PHE A 99 3.20 7.83 4.90
C PHE A 99 2.38 7.66 6.18
N LYS A 100 2.01 8.76 6.78
CA LYS A 100 1.24 8.73 8.01
C LYS A 100 -0.17 8.22 7.74
N PRO A 101 -0.68 7.28 8.55
CA PRO A 101 -2.07 6.87 8.43
C PRO A 101 -2.99 8.06 8.73
N PHE A 102 -4.07 8.16 7.98
CA PHE A 102 -5.07 9.17 8.23
C PHE A 102 -5.91 8.76 9.43
N GLN A 103 -5.90 9.56 10.47
CA GLN A 103 -6.63 9.27 11.69
C GLN A 103 -7.62 10.35 12.05
N GLY A 104 -7.97 11.20 11.08
CA GLY A 104 -8.78 12.36 11.38
C GLY A 104 -7.93 13.47 11.97
N PRO A 105 -8.54 14.45 12.62
CA PRO A 105 -7.75 15.53 13.20
C PRO A 105 -6.77 14.97 14.22
N PRO A 106 -5.52 15.44 14.22
CA PRO A 106 -4.56 14.94 15.17
C PRO A 106 -4.98 15.29 16.60
N PRO A 107 -4.67 14.44 17.57
CA PRO A 107 -4.90 14.79 18.96
C PRO A 107 -4.08 16.01 19.29
N GLU A 108 -4.61 16.82 20.19
CA GLU A 108 -3.87 17.99 20.63
C GLU A 108 -2.53 17.57 21.21
N ALA A 109 -1.50 18.28 20.79
CA ALA A 109 -0.19 18.03 21.37
C ALA A 109 -0.25 18.31 22.87
N PRO A 110 0.43 17.49 23.67
CA PRO A 110 0.44 17.76 25.11
C PRO A 110 1.02 19.14 25.34
N LYS A 111 0.32 19.88 26.15
CA LYS A 111 0.80 21.21 26.53
C LYS A 111 1.94 21.06 27.51
N GLU A 112 3.00 21.69 27.17
CA GLU A 112 4.17 21.72 28.05
C GLU A 112 4.05 22.81 29.07
#